data_87c06ab99662498579fb5b96796fa9eb
#
_entry.id   87c06ab99662498579fb5b96796fa9eb
#
_cell.length_a   1.000
_cell.length_b   1.000
_cell.length_c   1.000
_cell.angle_alpha   90.00
_cell.angle_beta   90.00
_cell.angle_gamma   90.00
#
_symmetry.space_group_name_H-M   'P 1'
#
loop_
_entity.id
_entity.type
_entity.pdbx_description
1 polymer ?
#
loop_
_entity_poly.entity_id
_entity_poly.type
_entity_poly.pdbx_seq_one_letter_code
_entity_poly.pdbx_strand_id
1 'polypeptide(L)'
;MATYKESVGTAVTNFAGDKPGVATGELWYDSSAFAWKYQYPNVTSVGSWRTGNSLNTARQQLAGAGAYTSGLAFGGITSTADTAVTESYDGTSWTEVNDLGTARRDLAGNGTSTSALAYGGAPTKTETESWNGTNWTEVNNLNTGRRALGGAGADNTAALAFGGDPTTANTETWNGTNWTEVNNMNTARERVGGFGTNTSALVFGDNVPPGNGALTESWNGTNWTEVNDLNTARGYAGSAGSDNTSGLAIGGETSPGTEVANTELWNGTNWTEQNDLSQVRLALEGAGTTSNALAFGGSVPPVTGATEEWTGTVPSTVTFANS
;
A
#
# COMPACT_ATOMS: atom_id res chain seq x y z
N MET A 1 -43.00 17.02 30.36
CA MET A 1 -42.39 16.21 29.30
C MET A 1 -42.32 17.09 28.06
N ALA A 2 -41.13 17.56 27.68
CA ALA A 2 -40.95 18.23 26.40
C ALA A 2 -41.27 17.18 25.32
N THR A 3 -42.17 17.47 24.44
CA THR A 3 -42.47 16.58 23.32
C THR A 3 -41.29 16.60 22.37
N TYR A 4 -40.95 15.45 21.79
CA TYR A 4 -39.87 15.26 20.82
C TYR A 4 -39.84 16.30 19.68
N LYS A 5 -40.92 17.01 19.49
CA LYS A 5 -41.10 18.11 18.53
C LYS A 5 -40.35 19.40 18.91
N GLU A 6 -39.98 19.58 20.15
CA GLU A 6 -39.33 20.83 20.64
C GLU A 6 -37.81 20.79 20.60
N SER A 7 -37.24 19.59 20.41
CA SER A 7 -35.79 19.40 20.41
C SER A 7 -35.15 19.16 19.04
N VAL A 8 -35.96 18.98 17.99
CA VAL A 8 -35.44 18.71 16.63
C VAL A 8 -36.02 19.73 15.68
N GLY A 9 -35.22 20.45 14.99
CA GLY A 9 -35.60 21.55 14.09
C GLY A 9 -36.70 21.17 13.09
N THR A 10 -37.40 22.18 12.59
CA THR A 10 -38.70 22.14 11.96
C THR A 10 -38.82 21.50 10.57
N ALA A 11 -37.79 20.85 10.03
CA ALA A 11 -37.90 20.21 8.72
C ALA A 11 -37.11 18.91 8.62
N VAL A 12 -37.78 17.80 8.45
CA VAL A 12 -37.15 16.56 7.99
C VAL A 12 -37.11 16.61 6.46
N THR A 13 -35.95 16.51 5.92
CA THR A 13 -35.73 16.52 4.46
C THR A 13 -36.02 15.13 3.89
N ASN A 14 -36.82 15.07 2.83
CA ASN A 14 -37.15 13.85 2.12
C ASN A 14 -36.29 13.74 0.86
N PHE A 15 -35.59 12.62 0.70
CA PHE A 15 -34.76 12.31 -0.47
C PHE A 15 -35.12 10.94 -1.05
N ALA A 16 -34.92 10.79 -2.35
CA ALA A 16 -34.98 9.48 -3.01
C ALA A 16 -33.56 8.89 -3.02
N GLY A 17 -33.25 8.00 -2.07
CA GLY A 17 -31.92 7.45 -1.85
C GLY A 17 -31.12 8.16 -0.75
N ASP A 18 -29.81 8.03 -0.77
CA ASP A 18 -28.94 8.68 0.20
C ASP A 18 -28.82 10.18 -0.09
N LYS A 19 -28.98 11.00 0.93
CA LYS A 19 -28.83 12.45 0.84
C LYS A 19 -27.35 12.79 0.61
N PRO A 20 -26.98 13.49 -0.48
CA PRO A 20 -25.61 13.93 -0.69
C PRO A 20 -25.20 15.03 0.30
N GLY A 21 -23.97 14.99 0.77
CA GLY A 21 -23.42 16.04 1.66
C GLY A 21 -24.06 16.07 3.06
N VAL A 22 -24.45 14.91 3.59
CA VAL A 22 -25.10 14.81 4.91
C VAL A 22 -24.14 15.25 6.02
N ALA A 23 -24.60 16.17 6.87
CA ALA A 23 -23.86 16.55 8.05
C ALA A 23 -24.03 15.52 9.18
N THR A 24 -22.98 15.34 10.00
CA THR A 24 -23.04 14.51 11.20
C THR A 24 -24.20 14.92 12.12
N GLY A 25 -24.97 13.96 12.57
CA GLY A 25 -26.14 14.17 13.41
C GLY A 25 -27.42 14.52 12.64
N GLU A 26 -27.38 14.57 11.32
CA GLU A 26 -28.55 14.86 10.50
C GLU A 26 -29.44 13.64 10.31
N LEU A 27 -30.75 13.84 10.40
CA LEU A 27 -31.77 12.83 10.17
C LEU A 27 -32.52 13.16 8.87
N TRP A 28 -32.71 12.19 8.00
CA TRP A 28 -33.53 12.35 6.78
C TRP A 28 -34.42 11.12 6.52
N TYR A 29 -35.44 11.30 5.69
CA TYR A 29 -36.28 10.22 5.23
C TYR A 29 -35.90 9.84 3.78
N ASP A 30 -35.51 8.58 3.58
CA ASP A 30 -35.28 8.04 2.25
C ASP A 30 -36.58 7.49 1.68
N SER A 31 -37.17 8.23 0.72
CA SER A 31 -38.46 7.86 0.12
C SER A 31 -38.36 6.68 -0.86
N SER A 32 -37.16 6.32 -1.33
CA SER A 32 -36.94 5.16 -2.18
C SER A 32 -36.88 3.86 -1.38
N ALA A 33 -36.32 3.91 -0.18
CA ALA A 33 -36.21 2.79 0.73
C ALA A 33 -37.34 2.74 1.77
N PHE A 34 -38.21 3.78 1.82
CA PHE A 34 -39.25 3.96 2.84
C PHE A 34 -38.73 3.88 4.27
N ALA A 35 -37.54 4.46 4.52
CA ALA A 35 -36.82 4.32 5.79
C ALA A 35 -36.25 5.65 6.28
N TRP A 36 -36.21 5.80 7.61
CA TRP A 36 -35.46 6.87 8.25
C TRP A 36 -33.96 6.57 8.27
N LYS A 37 -33.16 7.53 7.93
CA LYS A 37 -31.68 7.45 7.97
C LYS A 37 -31.12 8.53 8.85
N TYR A 38 -30.05 8.21 9.56
CA TYR A 38 -29.35 9.12 10.46
C TYR A 38 -27.85 9.03 10.20
N GLN A 39 -27.22 10.18 9.99
CA GLN A 39 -25.77 10.23 9.92
C GLN A 39 -25.20 10.27 11.34
N TYR A 40 -24.62 9.16 11.75
CA TYR A 40 -23.91 9.13 13.03
C TYR A 40 -22.83 10.22 13.06
N PRO A 41 -22.57 10.82 14.26
CA PRO A 41 -21.33 11.53 14.46
C PRO A 41 -20.22 10.61 13.94
N ASN A 42 -19.40 11.13 13.04
CA ASN A 42 -18.20 10.44 12.65
C ASN A 42 -17.39 10.24 13.95
N VAL A 43 -17.64 9.14 14.63
CA VAL A 43 -16.55 8.55 15.39
C VAL A 43 -15.60 8.25 14.27
N THR A 44 -14.49 8.96 14.21
CA THR A 44 -13.38 8.63 13.33
C THR A 44 -12.97 7.22 13.72
N SER A 45 -13.64 6.24 13.19
CA SER A 45 -13.21 4.88 13.29
C SER A 45 -11.98 4.85 12.39
N VAL A 46 -10.82 5.02 13.01
CA VAL A 46 -9.55 4.75 12.35
C VAL A 46 -9.60 3.30 11.85
N GLY A 47 -9.05 3.05 10.69
CA GLY A 47 -8.95 1.69 10.17
C GLY A 47 -8.22 0.78 11.15
N SER A 48 -8.36 -0.52 11.01
CA SER A 48 -7.80 -1.49 11.96
C SER A 48 -7.19 -2.69 11.25
N TRP A 49 -6.13 -3.22 11.86
CA TRP A 49 -5.49 -4.46 11.45
C TRP A 49 -6.07 -5.65 12.22
N ARG A 50 -6.15 -6.80 11.56
CA ARG A 50 -6.42 -8.10 12.18
C ARG A 50 -5.42 -9.13 11.67
N THR A 51 -5.08 -10.11 12.48
CA THR A 51 -4.17 -11.19 12.09
C THR A 51 -4.81 -12.04 10.99
N GLY A 52 -4.08 -12.23 9.90
CA GLY A 52 -4.37 -13.19 8.82
C GLY A 52 -3.48 -14.43 8.90
N ASN A 53 -3.67 -15.39 8.00
CA ASN A 53 -2.80 -16.54 7.89
C ASN A 53 -1.45 -16.15 7.29
N SER A 54 -0.37 -16.60 7.94
CA SER A 54 1.01 -16.25 7.57
C SER A 54 1.44 -16.86 6.24
N LEU A 55 2.44 -16.23 5.59
CA LEU A 55 3.22 -16.83 4.51
C LEU A 55 3.74 -18.22 4.94
N ASN A 56 3.79 -19.17 4.01
CA ASN A 56 4.39 -20.48 4.26
C ASN A 56 5.90 -20.40 4.47
N THR A 57 6.55 -19.45 3.77
CA THR A 57 7.99 -19.19 3.90
C THR A 57 8.20 -17.79 4.50
N ALA A 58 8.65 -17.73 5.76
CA ALA A 58 8.99 -16.48 6.44
C ALA A 58 10.13 -15.77 5.72
N ARG A 59 9.93 -14.51 5.32
CA ARG A 59 10.91 -13.70 4.58
C ARG A 59 10.68 -12.21 4.71
N GLN A 60 11.73 -11.43 4.51
CA GLN A 60 11.74 -9.98 4.48
C GLN A 60 12.32 -9.45 3.17
N GLN A 61 12.25 -8.14 2.92
CA GLN A 61 12.79 -7.51 1.69
C GLN A 61 12.22 -8.19 0.42
N LEU A 62 10.99 -8.64 0.50
CA LEU A 62 10.21 -9.22 -0.57
C LEU A 62 9.45 -8.12 -1.31
N ALA A 63 8.90 -8.44 -2.46
CA ALA A 63 7.95 -7.58 -3.14
C ALA A 63 6.55 -8.21 -3.18
N GLY A 64 5.56 -7.39 -3.48
CA GLY A 64 4.16 -7.80 -3.53
C GLY A 64 3.38 -7.18 -4.66
N ALA A 65 2.21 -7.74 -4.90
CA ALA A 65 1.22 -7.23 -5.84
C ALA A 65 -0.18 -7.70 -5.42
N GLY A 66 -1.21 -7.11 -6.04
CA GLY A 66 -2.57 -7.59 -5.90
C GLY A 66 -3.42 -6.82 -4.93
N ALA A 67 -4.47 -7.47 -4.43
CA ALA A 67 -5.50 -6.89 -3.58
C ALA A 67 -5.66 -7.70 -2.29
N TYR A 68 -6.40 -7.15 -1.35
CA TYR A 68 -6.73 -7.74 -0.06
C TYR A 68 -7.17 -9.22 -0.10
N THR A 69 -7.97 -9.62 -1.11
CA THR A 69 -8.47 -10.99 -1.27
C THR A 69 -7.72 -11.80 -2.33
N SER A 70 -6.70 -11.22 -2.95
CA SER A 70 -5.93 -11.86 -4.02
C SER A 70 -4.54 -11.23 -4.11
N GLY A 71 -3.71 -11.53 -3.12
CA GLY A 71 -2.33 -11.03 -3.03
C GLY A 71 -1.33 -11.95 -3.71
N LEU A 72 -0.17 -11.41 -4.03
CA LEU A 72 0.99 -12.14 -4.51
C LEU A 72 2.23 -11.63 -3.76
N ALA A 73 3.01 -12.53 -3.18
CA ALA A 73 4.26 -12.24 -2.49
C ALA A 73 5.40 -12.98 -3.19
N PHE A 74 6.48 -12.32 -3.57
CA PHE A 74 7.56 -12.94 -4.34
C PHE A 74 8.94 -12.42 -3.97
N GLY A 75 9.94 -13.30 -4.09
CA GLY A 75 11.31 -13.02 -3.74
C GLY A 75 11.52 -12.77 -2.24
N GLY A 76 12.55 -12.02 -1.92
CA GLY A 76 12.94 -11.67 -0.55
C GLY A 76 14.13 -12.47 -0.05
N ILE A 77 14.38 -12.37 1.25
CA ILE A 77 15.40 -13.14 1.96
C ILE A 77 14.79 -13.85 3.16
N THR A 78 15.09 -15.13 3.30
CA THR A 78 14.84 -15.91 4.51
C THR A 78 15.91 -15.60 5.56
N SER A 79 15.92 -16.27 6.70
CA SER A 79 16.99 -16.12 7.69
C SER A 79 18.39 -16.53 7.17
N THR A 80 18.47 -17.21 6.03
CA THR A 80 19.71 -17.82 5.54
C THR A 80 20.12 -17.43 4.13
N ALA A 81 19.16 -17.14 3.24
CA ALA A 81 19.48 -16.91 1.82
C ALA A 81 18.37 -16.14 1.10
N ASP A 82 18.76 -15.48 0.00
CA ASP A 82 17.81 -14.93 -0.97
C ASP A 82 16.95 -16.05 -1.54
N THR A 83 15.68 -15.75 -1.80
CA THR A 83 14.72 -16.72 -2.29
C THR A 83 14.00 -16.23 -3.55
N ALA A 84 13.55 -17.18 -4.37
CA ALA A 84 12.71 -16.96 -5.54
C ALA A 84 11.22 -17.22 -5.24
N VAL A 85 10.92 -17.74 -4.06
CA VAL A 85 9.59 -18.23 -3.69
C VAL A 85 8.51 -17.21 -3.99
N THR A 86 7.45 -17.69 -4.66
CA THR A 86 6.23 -16.93 -4.91
C THR A 86 5.06 -17.62 -4.24
N GLU A 87 4.28 -16.84 -3.47
CA GLU A 87 3.06 -17.29 -2.83
C GLU A 87 1.87 -16.44 -3.24
N SER A 88 0.73 -17.06 -3.50
CA SER A 88 -0.55 -16.41 -3.81
C SER A 88 -1.49 -16.50 -2.63
N TYR A 89 -2.17 -15.39 -2.31
CA TYR A 89 -3.18 -15.28 -1.25
C TYR A 89 -4.59 -15.30 -1.85
N ASP A 90 -5.47 -16.14 -1.33
CA ASP A 90 -6.86 -16.30 -1.80
C ASP A 90 -7.90 -15.54 -0.96
N GLY A 91 -7.47 -14.67 -0.06
CA GLY A 91 -8.32 -14.00 0.93
C GLY A 91 -8.41 -14.76 2.25
N THR A 92 -7.78 -15.93 2.36
CA THR A 92 -7.78 -16.78 3.56
C THR A 92 -6.41 -17.34 3.87
N SER A 93 -5.72 -17.88 2.84
CA SER A 93 -4.45 -18.59 3.01
C SER A 93 -3.46 -18.32 1.88
N TRP A 94 -2.18 -18.44 2.18
CA TRP A 94 -1.11 -18.40 1.20
C TRP A 94 -0.84 -19.79 0.64
N THR A 95 -0.62 -19.86 -0.64
CA THR A 95 -0.27 -21.10 -1.37
C THR A 95 0.92 -20.81 -2.26
N GLU A 96 1.96 -21.68 -2.18
CA GLU A 96 3.13 -21.59 -3.06
C GLU A 96 2.72 -21.87 -4.51
N VAL A 97 3.21 -21.02 -5.41
CA VAL A 97 3.00 -21.09 -6.86
C VAL A 97 4.35 -21.11 -7.57
N ASN A 98 4.40 -20.95 -8.90
CA ASN A 98 5.67 -21.00 -9.62
C ASN A 98 6.56 -19.78 -9.28
N ASP A 99 7.81 -20.09 -8.97
CA ASP A 99 8.81 -19.14 -8.48
C ASP A 99 9.38 -18.22 -9.55
N LEU A 100 9.98 -17.09 -9.11
CA LEU A 100 10.85 -16.26 -9.96
C LEU A 100 11.97 -17.10 -10.58
N GLY A 101 12.40 -16.76 -11.76
CA GLY A 101 13.56 -17.36 -12.41
C GLY A 101 14.87 -17.12 -11.64
N THR A 102 14.94 -16.03 -10.89
CA THR A 102 16.15 -15.68 -10.12
C THR A 102 15.82 -15.27 -8.69
N ALA A 103 16.41 -15.95 -7.71
CA ALA A 103 16.30 -15.59 -6.30
C ALA A 103 16.92 -14.20 -6.06
N ARG A 104 16.17 -13.32 -5.38
CA ARG A 104 16.61 -11.94 -5.10
C ARG A 104 15.77 -11.28 -4.02
N ARG A 105 16.41 -10.41 -3.24
CA ARG A 105 15.80 -9.55 -2.23
C ARG A 105 15.90 -8.08 -2.63
N ASP A 106 15.29 -7.19 -1.87
CA ASP A 106 15.31 -5.73 -2.11
C ASP A 106 14.86 -5.36 -3.54
N LEU A 107 14.01 -6.19 -4.14
CA LEU A 107 13.39 -5.95 -5.44
C LEU A 107 12.13 -5.11 -5.26
N ALA A 108 11.67 -4.48 -6.33
CA ALA A 108 10.33 -3.90 -6.36
C ALA A 108 9.37 -4.76 -7.18
N GLY A 109 8.08 -4.55 -6.95
CA GLY A 109 7.01 -5.22 -7.67
C GLY A 109 5.74 -4.38 -7.71
N ASN A 110 4.87 -4.71 -8.64
CA ASN A 110 3.55 -4.10 -8.78
C ASN A 110 2.61 -4.99 -9.58
N GLY A 111 1.33 -4.62 -9.60
CA GLY A 111 0.31 -5.27 -10.42
C GLY A 111 -0.76 -6.00 -9.62
N THR A 112 -1.30 -7.06 -10.22
CA THR A 112 -2.34 -7.90 -9.64
C THR A 112 -1.84 -9.31 -9.38
N SER A 113 -2.62 -10.14 -8.70
CA SER A 113 -2.30 -11.58 -8.50
C SER A 113 -2.22 -12.41 -9.81
N THR A 114 -2.71 -11.88 -10.92
CA THR A 114 -2.69 -12.55 -12.22
C THR A 114 -1.85 -11.83 -13.28
N SER A 115 -1.37 -10.63 -12.97
CA SER A 115 -0.60 -9.78 -13.90
C SER A 115 0.32 -8.87 -13.10
N ALA A 116 1.54 -9.32 -12.82
CA ALA A 116 2.50 -8.62 -11.99
C ALA A 116 3.86 -8.48 -12.66
N LEU A 117 4.65 -7.54 -12.17
CA LEU A 117 6.02 -7.30 -12.60
C LEU A 117 6.94 -7.30 -11.38
N ALA A 118 8.11 -7.95 -11.50
CA ALA A 118 9.18 -7.96 -10.53
C ALA A 118 10.45 -7.41 -11.16
N TYR A 119 11.11 -6.42 -10.56
CA TYR A 119 12.28 -5.79 -11.16
C TYR A 119 13.31 -5.31 -10.14
N GLY A 120 14.57 -5.25 -10.58
CA GLY A 120 15.70 -4.89 -9.74
C GLY A 120 16.02 -5.94 -8.68
N GLY A 121 16.67 -5.52 -7.62
CA GLY A 121 17.04 -6.34 -6.48
C GLY A 121 18.54 -6.44 -6.22
N ALA A 122 18.87 -7.07 -5.10
CA ALA A 122 20.26 -7.26 -4.68
C ALA A 122 21.04 -8.25 -5.58
N PRO A 123 22.35 -8.02 -5.81
CA PRO A 123 23.17 -6.90 -5.28
C PRO A 123 22.92 -5.54 -5.95
N THR A 124 22.55 -5.44 -7.20
CA THR A 124 22.13 -4.26 -8.00
C THR A 124 21.70 -4.77 -9.37
N LYS A 125 20.60 -5.49 -9.37
CA LYS A 125 20.10 -6.18 -10.55
C LYS A 125 19.34 -5.25 -11.48
N THR A 126 19.36 -5.58 -12.77
CA THR A 126 18.50 -4.97 -13.79
C THR A 126 17.32 -5.86 -14.15
N GLU A 127 17.39 -7.13 -13.81
CA GLU A 127 16.44 -8.17 -14.24
C GLU A 127 15.00 -7.75 -13.95
N THR A 128 14.16 -7.95 -14.96
CA THR A 128 12.71 -7.78 -14.89
C THR A 128 12.02 -9.07 -15.31
N GLU A 129 11.08 -9.52 -14.49
CA GLU A 129 10.25 -10.69 -14.77
C GLU A 129 8.78 -10.30 -14.76
N SER A 130 8.01 -10.85 -15.69
CA SER A 130 6.58 -10.64 -15.86
C SER A 130 5.80 -11.89 -15.47
N TRP A 131 4.81 -11.74 -14.59
CA TRP A 131 3.88 -12.77 -14.14
C TRP A 131 2.60 -12.74 -14.96
N ASN A 132 2.16 -13.90 -15.44
CA ASN A 132 0.95 -14.05 -16.25
C ASN A 132 -0.20 -14.77 -15.52
N GLY A 133 -0.13 -14.88 -14.19
CA GLY A 133 -1.08 -15.62 -13.38
C GLY A 133 -0.68 -17.10 -13.15
N THR A 134 0.37 -17.57 -13.83
CA THR A 134 0.84 -18.96 -13.69
C THR A 134 2.36 -19.05 -13.63
N ASN A 135 3.08 -18.33 -14.48
CA ASN A 135 4.54 -18.38 -14.57
C ASN A 135 5.15 -16.99 -14.65
N TRP A 136 6.37 -16.87 -14.10
CA TRP A 136 7.26 -15.76 -14.35
C TRP A 136 8.02 -15.98 -15.66
N THR A 137 8.22 -14.91 -16.41
CA THR A 137 9.00 -14.90 -17.66
C THR A 137 9.90 -13.68 -17.67
N GLU A 138 11.19 -13.86 -17.95
CA GLU A 138 12.12 -12.75 -18.10
C GLU A 138 11.73 -11.89 -19.30
N VAL A 139 11.76 -10.57 -19.09
CA VAL A 139 11.46 -9.54 -20.10
C VAL A 139 12.59 -8.51 -20.13
N ASN A 140 12.44 -7.42 -20.89
CA ASN A 140 13.51 -6.42 -21.02
C ASN A 140 13.79 -5.73 -19.67
N ASN A 141 15.07 -5.61 -19.37
CA ASN A 141 15.61 -5.19 -18.08
C ASN A 141 15.54 -3.67 -17.88
N LEU A 142 15.60 -3.22 -16.61
CA LEU A 142 15.88 -1.83 -16.23
C LEU A 142 17.13 -1.31 -16.95
N ASN A 143 17.15 -0.04 -17.31
CA ASN A 143 18.32 0.59 -17.89
C ASN A 143 19.48 0.70 -16.88
N THR A 144 19.15 0.88 -15.60
CA THR A 144 20.14 0.97 -14.50
C THR A 144 19.81 -0.01 -13.40
N GLY A 145 20.78 -0.90 -13.09
CA GLY A 145 20.63 -1.88 -12.00
C GLY A 145 20.60 -1.21 -10.64
N ARG A 146 19.62 -1.58 -9.81
CA ARG A 146 19.43 -1.05 -8.46
C ARG A 146 18.60 -1.97 -7.59
N ARG A 147 18.78 -1.83 -6.27
CA ARG A 147 18.03 -2.54 -5.24
C ARG A 147 17.36 -1.54 -4.30
N ALA A 148 16.50 -2.01 -3.41
CA ALA A 148 15.84 -1.17 -2.42
C ALA A 148 15.14 0.05 -3.03
N LEU A 149 14.61 -0.14 -4.23
CA LEU A 149 13.89 0.85 -5.03
C LEU A 149 12.39 0.76 -4.71
N GLY A 150 11.68 1.84 -4.99
CA GLY A 150 10.22 1.84 -4.96
C GLY A 150 9.61 1.47 -6.32
N GLY A 151 8.36 1.03 -6.29
CA GLY A 151 7.60 0.66 -7.46
C GLY A 151 6.14 1.08 -7.39
N ALA A 152 5.54 1.31 -8.57
CA ALA A 152 4.11 1.53 -8.74
C ALA A 152 3.66 1.02 -10.11
N GLY A 153 2.43 0.53 -10.22
CA GLY A 153 1.89 0.04 -11.48
C GLY A 153 0.63 -0.77 -11.30
N ALA A 154 -0.26 -0.69 -12.29
CA ALA A 154 -1.55 -1.36 -12.24
C ALA A 154 -1.46 -2.85 -12.58
N ASP A 155 -0.52 -3.23 -13.46
CA ASP A 155 -0.32 -4.59 -13.94
C ASP A 155 1.09 -4.77 -14.55
N ASN A 156 1.33 -5.90 -15.24
CA ASN A 156 2.62 -6.19 -15.88
C ASN A 156 2.86 -5.44 -17.21
N THR A 157 1.94 -4.58 -17.62
CA THR A 157 2.07 -3.81 -18.87
C THR A 157 2.45 -2.35 -18.63
N ALA A 158 2.32 -1.86 -17.39
CA ALA A 158 2.60 -0.48 -17.05
C ALA A 158 3.13 -0.35 -15.61
N ALA A 159 4.36 0.11 -15.46
CA ALA A 159 5.01 0.28 -14.17
C ALA A 159 5.87 1.53 -14.11
N LEU A 160 6.20 1.94 -12.90
CA LEU A 160 7.15 3.00 -12.58
C LEU A 160 8.14 2.46 -11.53
N ALA A 161 9.43 2.60 -11.79
CA ALA A 161 10.52 2.26 -10.88
C ALA A 161 11.24 3.54 -10.47
N PHE A 162 11.43 3.79 -9.18
CA PHE A 162 12.02 5.03 -8.69
C PHE A 162 12.94 4.82 -7.49
N GLY A 163 13.97 5.66 -7.39
CA GLY A 163 14.96 5.60 -6.31
C GLY A 163 15.79 4.32 -6.32
N GLY A 164 16.37 3.99 -5.18
CA GLY A 164 17.13 2.77 -4.93
C GLY A 164 18.60 2.98 -4.62
N ASP A 165 19.26 1.87 -4.27
CA ASP A 165 20.68 1.79 -3.98
C ASP A 165 21.45 1.26 -5.22
N PRO A 166 22.53 1.94 -5.70
CA PRO A 166 23.13 3.16 -5.14
C PRO A 166 22.12 4.32 -5.06
N THR A 167 22.17 5.08 -3.96
CA THR A 167 21.20 6.14 -3.67
C THR A 167 21.01 7.06 -4.86
N THR A 168 19.82 7.04 -5.45
CA THR A 168 19.52 7.74 -6.70
C THR A 168 18.11 8.33 -6.69
N ALA A 169 17.90 9.33 -7.54
CA ALA A 169 16.59 9.89 -7.84
C ALA A 169 15.98 9.32 -9.15
N ASN A 170 16.70 8.43 -9.85
CA ASN A 170 16.31 7.93 -11.17
C ASN A 170 14.91 7.34 -11.15
N THR A 171 14.16 7.69 -12.19
CA THR A 171 12.82 7.16 -12.42
C THR A 171 12.76 6.57 -13.83
N GLU A 172 12.26 5.35 -13.94
CA GLU A 172 12.02 4.67 -15.20
C GLU A 172 10.56 4.22 -15.29
N THR A 173 9.96 4.35 -16.48
CA THR A 173 8.62 3.85 -16.77
C THR A 173 8.67 2.64 -17.69
N TRP A 174 7.83 1.64 -17.43
CA TRP A 174 7.63 0.43 -18.21
C TRP A 174 6.38 0.57 -19.06
N ASN A 175 6.46 0.22 -20.35
CA ASN A 175 5.38 0.32 -21.32
C ASN A 175 4.84 -1.05 -21.81
N GLY A 176 5.12 -2.11 -21.07
CA GLY A 176 4.79 -3.49 -21.44
C GLY A 176 5.87 -4.18 -22.28
N THR A 177 6.90 -3.44 -22.72
CA THR A 177 7.99 -3.98 -23.54
C THR A 177 9.37 -3.48 -23.10
N ASN A 178 9.52 -2.20 -22.81
CA ASN A 178 10.80 -1.58 -22.46
C ASN A 178 10.66 -0.62 -21.29
N TRP A 179 11.73 -0.51 -20.51
CA TRP A 179 11.94 0.58 -19.56
C TRP A 179 12.50 1.81 -20.28
N THR A 180 12.02 2.98 -19.89
CA THR A 180 12.47 4.28 -20.42
C THR A 180 12.65 5.25 -19.26
N GLU A 181 13.79 5.94 -19.22
CA GLU A 181 14.02 7.00 -18.24
C GLU A 181 13.05 8.15 -18.45
N VAL A 182 12.53 8.66 -17.34
CA VAL A 182 11.63 9.82 -17.28
C VAL A 182 12.15 10.82 -16.24
N ASN A 183 11.40 11.88 -15.94
CA ASN A 183 11.84 12.88 -14.99
C ASN A 183 12.04 12.27 -13.59
N ASN A 184 13.20 12.54 -13.02
CA ASN A 184 13.64 12.02 -11.74
C ASN A 184 12.90 12.64 -10.55
N MET A 185 12.90 11.93 -9.42
CA MET A 185 12.52 12.50 -8.12
C MET A 185 13.36 13.75 -7.80
N ASN A 186 12.82 14.65 -7.00
CA ASN A 186 13.55 15.85 -6.55
C ASN A 186 14.70 15.49 -5.60
N THR A 187 14.54 14.40 -4.82
CA THR A 187 15.53 13.95 -3.84
C THR A 187 15.91 12.49 -4.07
N ALA A 188 17.22 12.22 -4.16
CA ALA A 188 17.75 10.86 -4.26
C ALA A 188 17.49 10.08 -2.96
N ARG A 189 16.89 8.90 -3.06
CA ARG A 189 16.45 8.09 -1.91
C ARG A 189 16.51 6.59 -2.20
N GLU A 190 16.69 5.81 -1.13
CA GLU A 190 16.62 4.34 -1.16
C GLU A 190 15.76 3.81 -0.01
N ARG A 191 15.31 2.56 -0.09
CA ARG A 191 14.46 1.90 0.91
C ARG A 191 13.16 2.67 1.16
N VAL A 192 12.62 3.17 0.09
CA VAL A 192 11.40 3.96 0.05
C VAL A 192 10.16 3.08 0.00
N GLY A 193 9.06 3.54 0.59
CA GLY A 193 7.73 3.03 0.30
C GLY A 193 7.16 3.71 -0.95
N GLY A 194 6.30 3.01 -1.69
CA GLY A 194 5.64 3.60 -2.84
C GLY A 194 4.44 2.80 -3.32
N PHE A 195 3.46 3.50 -3.88
CA PHE A 195 2.22 2.91 -4.40
C PHE A 195 1.64 3.73 -5.54
N GLY A 196 0.64 3.16 -6.20
CA GLY A 196 -0.09 3.82 -7.28
C GLY A 196 0.11 3.18 -8.65
N THR A 197 0.04 4.00 -9.69
CA THR A 197 0.20 3.59 -11.09
C THR A 197 1.40 4.28 -11.74
N ASN A 198 1.75 3.88 -12.96
CA ASN A 198 2.80 4.54 -13.73
C ASN A 198 2.49 6.00 -14.11
N THR A 199 1.25 6.46 -13.94
CA THR A 199 0.83 7.85 -14.22
C THR A 199 0.38 8.62 -12.98
N SER A 200 0.24 7.95 -11.83
CA SER A 200 -0.26 8.53 -10.59
C SER A 200 0.31 7.73 -9.42
N ALA A 201 1.47 8.14 -8.91
CA ALA A 201 2.18 7.41 -7.85
C ALA A 201 2.60 8.33 -6.71
N LEU A 202 2.85 7.74 -5.57
CA LEU A 202 3.41 8.39 -4.40
C LEU A 202 4.66 7.63 -3.95
N VAL A 203 5.71 8.36 -3.54
CA VAL A 203 6.88 7.84 -2.87
C VAL A 203 7.03 8.51 -1.52
N PHE A 204 7.39 7.76 -0.49
CA PHE A 204 7.54 8.30 0.86
C PHE A 204 8.65 7.60 1.64
N GLY A 205 9.20 8.31 2.61
CA GLY A 205 10.25 7.82 3.49
C GLY A 205 11.57 7.56 2.78
N ASP A 206 12.55 7.16 3.51
CA ASP A 206 13.84 6.67 3.04
C ASP A 206 14.70 6.14 4.21
N ASN A 207 15.87 5.57 3.86
CA ASN A 207 16.91 5.23 4.83
C ASN A 207 18.26 5.73 4.31
N VAL A 208 18.42 7.06 4.23
CA VAL A 208 19.66 7.71 3.78
C VAL A 208 20.36 8.38 4.96
N PRO A 209 21.63 8.02 5.26
CA PRO A 209 22.36 8.67 6.35
C PRO A 209 22.36 10.21 6.26
N PRO A 210 22.22 10.93 7.39
CA PRO A 210 22.44 10.45 8.77
C PRO A 210 21.24 9.83 9.49
N GLY A 211 20.09 9.65 8.84
CA GLY A 211 18.89 9.05 9.45
C GLY A 211 17.79 8.81 8.43
N ASN A 212 16.70 8.22 8.87
CA ASN A 212 15.54 7.96 8.04
C ASN A 212 14.78 9.25 7.75
N GLY A 213 14.25 9.38 6.53
CA GLY A 213 13.52 10.56 6.07
C GLY A 213 12.00 10.40 6.16
N ALA A 214 11.31 11.54 6.15
CA ALA A 214 9.86 11.62 6.08
C ALA A 214 9.34 12.09 4.72
N LEU A 215 10.24 12.52 3.83
CA LEU A 215 9.90 13.17 2.58
C LEU A 215 8.89 12.38 1.76
N THR A 216 7.93 13.09 1.21
CA THR A 216 6.91 12.52 0.32
C THR A 216 6.88 13.29 -1.00
N GLU A 217 6.93 12.58 -2.11
CA GLU A 217 6.77 13.16 -3.44
C GLU A 217 5.63 12.45 -4.20
N SER A 218 4.87 13.23 -4.96
CA SER A 218 3.75 12.79 -5.77
C SER A 218 4.10 12.87 -7.27
N TRP A 219 3.86 11.78 -8.00
CA TRP A 219 4.03 11.68 -9.45
C TRP A 219 2.72 11.89 -10.18
N ASN A 220 2.71 12.74 -11.19
CA ASN A 220 1.54 13.08 -11.99
C ASN A 220 1.56 12.52 -13.42
N GLY A 221 2.42 11.53 -13.68
CA GLY A 221 2.64 10.97 -15.03
C GLY A 221 3.76 11.68 -15.81
N THR A 222 4.28 12.81 -15.32
CA THR A 222 5.32 13.59 -16.00
C THR A 222 6.40 14.08 -15.04
N ASN A 223 6.01 14.59 -13.87
CA ASN A 223 6.93 15.17 -12.89
C ASN A 223 6.60 14.71 -11.48
N TRP A 224 7.66 14.64 -10.66
CA TRP A 224 7.56 14.53 -9.22
C TRP A 224 7.39 15.91 -8.59
N THR A 225 6.56 16.01 -7.57
CA THR A 225 6.32 17.23 -6.79
C THR A 225 6.34 16.87 -5.31
N GLU A 226 7.12 17.60 -4.52
CA GLU A 226 7.13 17.45 -3.07
C GLU A 226 5.75 17.84 -2.49
N VAL A 227 5.27 17.01 -1.57
CA VAL A 227 3.99 17.18 -0.87
C VAL A 227 4.21 17.04 0.64
N ASN A 228 3.15 17.02 1.44
CA ASN A 228 3.29 16.94 2.90
C ASN A 228 3.89 15.60 3.33
N ASP A 229 4.86 15.68 4.21
CA ASP A 229 5.67 14.57 4.70
C ASP A 229 4.91 13.64 5.66
N LEU A 230 5.43 12.40 5.83
CA LEU A 230 5.03 11.50 6.91
C LEU A 230 5.13 12.20 8.27
N ASN A 231 4.20 11.88 9.17
CA ASN A 231 4.29 12.35 10.56
C ASN A 231 5.49 11.73 11.29
N THR A 232 5.84 10.51 10.94
CA THR A 232 6.99 9.78 11.51
C THR A 232 7.97 9.39 10.42
N ALA A 233 9.18 9.98 10.44
CA ALA A 233 10.25 9.66 9.52
C ALA A 233 10.68 8.20 9.62
N ARG A 234 10.67 7.45 8.51
CA ARG A 234 11.01 6.02 8.49
C ARG A 234 11.36 5.49 7.11
N GLY A 235 12.20 4.47 7.08
CA GLY A 235 12.49 3.67 5.91
C GLY A 235 11.98 2.24 6.06
N TYR A 236 12.15 1.40 5.02
CA TYR A 236 11.75 -0.01 5.01
C TYR A 236 10.26 -0.24 5.33
N ALA A 237 9.41 0.74 5.14
CA ALA A 237 7.98 0.62 5.33
C ALA A 237 7.33 -0.13 4.17
N GLY A 238 6.34 -0.96 4.48
CA GLY A 238 5.41 -1.51 3.49
C GLY A 238 4.42 -0.44 3.03
N SER A 239 3.74 -0.71 1.91
CA SER A 239 2.82 0.27 1.32
C SER A 239 1.61 -0.39 0.64
N ALA A 240 0.48 0.31 0.63
CA ALA A 240 -0.70 -0.06 -0.15
C ALA A 240 -1.43 1.19 -0.62
N GLY A 241 -1.88 1.20 -1.88
CA GLY A 241 -2.61 2.35 -2.43
C GLY A 241 -2.83 2.22 -3.93
N SER A 242 -3.91 2.84 -4.40
CA SER A 242 -4.31 2.75 -5.82
C SER A 242 -3.73 3.85 -6.71
N ASP A 243 -3.43 5.00 -6.13
CA ASP A 243 -2.93 6.19 -6.84
C ASP A 243 -2.30 7.20 -5.86
N ASN A 244 -1.81 8.33 -6.36
CA ASN A 244 -1.17 9.36 -5.55
C ASN A 244 -2.11 10.15 -4.63
N THR A 245 -3.40 9.81 -4.56
CA THR A 245 -4.38 10.51 -3.72
C THR A 245 -4.80 9.71 -2.50
N SER A 246 -4.50 8.40 -2.44
CA SER A 246 -4.99 7.52 -1.38
C SER A 246 -4.07 6.33 -1.16
N GLY A 247 -3.45 6.22 0.02
CA GLY A 247 -2.57 5.11 0.36
C GLY A 247 -2.25 4.97 1.83
N LEU A 248 -1.52 3.91 2.15
CA LEU A 248 -1.05 3.55 3.49
C LEU A 248 0.47 3.43 3.50
N ALA A 249 1.09 3.95 4.55
CA ALA A 249 2.46 3.67 4.95
C ALA A 249 2.41 2.77 6.19
N ILE A 250 3.08 1.62 6.15
CA ILE A 250 2.85 0.52 7.10
C ILE A 250 4.17 0.07 7.72
N GLY A 251 4.30 0.15 9.04
CA GLY A 251 5.49 -0.28 9.76
C GLY A 251 6.75 0.48 9.35
N GLY A 252 7.89 -0.20 9.34
CA GLY A 252 9.19 0.34 8.97
C GLY A 252 10.14 0.52 10.14
N GLU A 253 11.14 1.38 9.97
CA GLU A 253 12.22 1.64 10.93
C GLU A 253 12.46 3.15 11.01
N THR A 254 12.45 3.73 12.22
CA THR A 254 12.68 5.17 12.44
C THR A 254 14.16 5.53 12.59
N SER A 255 14.96 4.58 13.04
CA SER A 255 16.43 4.67 13.11
C SER A 255 16.97 3.25 13.18
N PRO A 256 18.26 3.00 12.84
CA PRO A 256 18.81 1.65 12.85
C PRO A 256 18.50 0.89 14.13
N GLY A 257 17.78 -0.25 14.03
CA GLY A 257 17.35 -1.09 15.14
C GLY A 257 16.14 -0.58 15.93
N THR A 258 15.35 0.34 15.35
CA THR A 258 14.11 0.84 15.97
C THR A 258 12.93 0.61 15.02
N GLU A 259 12.45 -0.61 15.00
CA GLU A 259 11.29 -1.02 14.22
C GLU A 259 10.02 -0.40 14.81
N VAL A 260 9.06 -0.07 13.95
CA VAL A 260 7.78 0.50 14.36
C VAL A 260 6.60 -0.26 13.79
N ALA A 261 5.43 -0.11 14.43
CA ALA A 261 4.17 -0.67 13.98
C ALA A 261 3.26 0.37 13.31
N ASN A 262 3.69 1.63 13.28
CA ASN A 262 2.89 2.77 12.85
C ASN A 262 2.25 2.56 11.49
N THR A 263 0.98 2.94 11.39
CA THR A 263 0.27 3.01 10.12
C THR A 263 -0.22 4.43 9.90
N GLU A 264 0.17 5.03 8.78
CA GLU A 264 -0.32 6.35 8.37
C GLU A 264 -1.11 6.24 7.07
N LEU A 265 -2.22 6.96 7.01
CA LEU A 265 -3.10 7.06 5.83
C LEU A 265 -2.88 8.39 5.13
N TRP A 266 -2.58 8.32 3.84
CA TRP A 266 -2.53 9.45 2.91
C TRP A 266 -3.91 9.72 2.30
N ASN A 267 -4.38 10.95 2.36
CA ASN A 267 -5.69 11.38 1.84
C ASN A 267 -5.61 12.28 0.60
N GLY A 268 -4.46 12.31 -0.07
CA GLY A 268 -4.19 13.20 -1.20
C GLY A 268 -3.60 14.55 -0.79
N THR A 269 -3.54 14.87 0.50
CA THR A 269 -3.01 16.14 1.01
C THR A 269 -2.12 15.95 2.23
N ASN A 270 -2.56 15.14 3.19
CA ASN A 270 -1.85 14.93 4.45
C ASN A 270 -1.84 13.45 4.85
N TRP A 271 -0.79 13.07 5.59
CA TRP A 271 -0.74 11.81 6.31
C TRP A 271 -1.47 11.93 7.66
N THR A 272 -2.17 10.89 8.05
CA THR A 272 -2.95 10.81 9.29
C THR A 272 -2.69 9.48 9.96
N GLU A 273 -2.28 9.51 11.23
CA GLU A 273 -2.05 8.31 12.04
C GLU A 273 -3.32 7.45 12.15
N GLN A 274 -3.14 6.16 12.05
CA GLN A 274 -4.18 5.15 12.12
C GLN A 274 -3.86 4.16 13.25
N ASN A 275 -4.63 3.07 13.38
CA ASN A 275 -4.28 1.97 14.29
C ASN A 275 -3.08 1.20 13.74
N ASP A 276 -2.17 0.89 14.63
CA ASP A 276 -0.91 0.23 14.34
C ASP A 276 -1.08 -1.26 14.04
N LEU A 277 -0.08 -1.83 13.37
CA LEU A 277 0.10 -3.28 13.30
C LEU A 277 0.16 -3.87 14.72
N SER A 278 -0.20 -5.15 14.86
CA SER A 278 -0.12 -5.86 16.14
C SER A 278 1.31 -6.04 16.64
N GLN A 279 2.29 -5.96 15.73
CA GLN A 279 3.72 -6.07 16.03
C GLN A 279 4.54 -5.08 15.19
N VAL A 280 5.60 -4.52 15.78
CA VAL A 280 6.59 -3.74 15.04
C VAL A 280 7.19 -4.60 13.93
N ARG A 281 7.38 -4.06 12.73
CA ARG A 281 8.00 -4.77 11.58
C ARG A 281 8.65 -3.82 10.61
N LEU A 282 9.82 -4.20 10.11
CA LEU A 282 10.50 -3.53 9.01
C LEU A 282 10.62 -4.47 7.80
N ALA A 283 10.88 -3.92 6.63
CA ALA A 283 11.13 -4.66 5.39
C ALA A 283 10.01 -5.67 5.05
N LEU A 284 8.79 -5.33 5.45
CA LEU A 284 7.54 -5.99 5.08
C LEU A 284 7.04 -5.43 3.76
N GLU A 285 6.05 -6.09 3.18
CA GLU A 285 5.38 -5.58 1.98
C GLU A 285 3.87 -5.41 2.24
N GLY A 286 3.25 -4.58 1.41
CA GLY A 286 1.81 -4.35 1.42
C GLY A 286 1.16 -4.58 0.07
N ALA A 287 -0.14 -4.82 0.06
CA ALA A 287 -0.95 -4.90 -1.16
C ALA A 287 -2.39 -4.45 -0.88
N GLY A 288 -3.05 -3.88 -1.86
CA GLY A 288 -4.43 -3.44 -1.75
C GLY A 288 -4.62 -1.93 -1.75
N THR A 289 -5.63 -1.46 -1.04
CA THR A 289 -6.06 -0.06 -1.01
C THR A 289 -6.27 0.44 0.43
N THR A 290 -6.56 1.72 0.60
CA THR A 290 -6.92 2.30 1.91
C THR A 290 -8.20 1.73 2.52
N SER A 291 -9.07 1.13 1.73
CA SER A 291 -10.28 0.46 2.23
C SER A 291 -9.98 -0.95 2.74
N ASN A 292 -9.14 -1.69 2.02
CA ASN A 292 -8.74 -3.04 2.38
C ASN A 292 -7.32 -3.32 1.88
N ALA A 293 -6.44 -3.73 2.77
CA ALA A 293 -5.05 -4.03 2.45
C ALA A 293 -4.53 -5.25 3.21
N LEU A 294 -3.41 -5.76 2.75
CA LEU A 294 -2.57 -6.75 3.41
C LEU A 294 -1.25 -6.10 3.82
N ALA A 295 -0.68 -6.58 4.92
CA ALA A 295 0.72 -6.39 5.29
C ALA A 295 1.31 -7.76 5.60
N PHE A 296 2.39 -8.15 4.90
CA PHE A 296 2.90 -9.51 5.00
C PHE A 296 4.44 -9.57 5.00
N GLY A 297 4.97 -10.61 5.64
CA GLY A 297 6.41 -10.81 5.77
C GLY A 297 7.08 -9.76 6.67
N GLY A 298 8.36 -9.57 6.46
CA GLY A 298 9.17 -8.60 7.19
C GLY A 298 10.02 -9.21 8.30
N SER A 299 10.58 -8.34 9.12
CA SER A 299 11.41 -8.72 10.26
C SER A 299 10.98 -8.02 11.53
N VAL A 300 10.93 -8.79 12.60
CA VAL A 300 10.92 -8.39 14.01
C VAL A 300 11.98 -9.27 14.64
N PRO A 301 13.27 -9.03 14.43
CA PRO A 301 14.22 -10.13 14.57
C PRO A 301 13.70 -11.29 15.42
N PRO A 302 13.46 -12.52 14.88
CA PRO A 302 13.83 -12.98 13.53
C PRO A 302 12.83 -12.63 12.43
N VAL A 303 13.19 -12.96 11.17
CA VAL A 303 12.32 -12.87 10.00
C VAL A 303 11.00 -13.57 10.22
N THR A 304 9.90 -12.96 9.79
CA THR A 304 8.54 -13.46 10.01
C THR A 304 7.77 -13.70 8.71
N GLY A 305 6.80 -14.62 8.75
CA GLY A 305 5.79 -14.80 7.72
C GLY A 305 4.46 -14.13 8.06
N ALA A 306 4.37 -13.39 9.17
CA ALA A 306 3.12 -12.82 9.65
C ALA A 306 2.40 -12.01 8.58
N THR A 307 1.09 -12.23 8.46
CA THR A 307 0.20 -11.43 7.64
C THR A 307 -0.84 -10.77 8.52
N GLU A 308 -1.09 -9.50 8.26
CA GLU A 308 -2.18 -8.74 8.85
C GLU A 308 -3.07 -8.14 7.76
N GLU A 309 -4.33 -8.06 8.04
CA GLU A 309 -5.39 -7.62 7.14
C GLU A 309 -5.98 -6.30 7.63
N TRP A 310 -5.95 -5.30 6.77
CA TRP A 310 -6.49 -3.98 7.04
C TRP A 310 -7.92 -3.85 6.59
N THR A 311 -8.73 -3.24 7.45
CA THR A 311 -10.04 -2.71 7.11
C THR A 311 -10.05 -1.22 7.40
N GLY A 312 -10.16 -0.41 6.36
CA GLY A 312 -10.32 1.04 6.47
C GLY A 312 -11.71 1.42 6.98
N THR A 313 -11.88 2.69 7.28
CA THR A 313 -13.17 3.21 7.73
C THR A 313 -14.19 3.19 6.61
N VAL A 314 -15.30 2.51 6.82
CA VAL A 314 -16.50 2.65 5.99
C VAL A 314 -17.43 3.62 6.71
N PRO A 315 -17.87 4.74 6.07
CA PRO A 315 -18.94 5.54 6.63
C PRO A 315 -20.17 4.66 6.82
N SER A 316 -20.59 4.43 8.06
CA SER A 316 -21.75 3.59 8.30
C SER A 316 -23.03 4.44 8.33
N THR A 317 -23.92 4.21 7.38
CA THR A 317 -25.32 4.64 7.45
C THR A 317 -26.13 3.57 8.18
N VAL A 318 -26.82 3.93 9.23
CA VAL A 318 -27.78 3.02 9.89
C VAL A 318 -29.19 3.30 9.37
N THR A 319 -29.82 2.28 8.83
CA THR A 319 -31.24 2.31 8.42
C THR A 319 -32.09 1.84 9.58
N PHE A 320 -32.99 2.69 10.04
CA PHE A 320 -34.01 2.29 11.00
C PHE A 320 -35.17 1.66 10.24
N ALA A 321 -35.42 0.36 10.44
CA ALA A 321 -36.61 -0.28 9.92
C ALA A 321 -37.85 0.23 10.68
N ASN A 322 -38.92 0.58 9.97
CA ASN A 322 -40.22 0.81 10.59
C ASN A 322 -40.72 -0.52 11.16
N SER A 323 -40.96 -0.57 12.47
CA SER A 323 -41.69 -1.65 13.13
C SER A 323 -43.19 -1.36 13.05
#